data_422e5d544ab84e608e8466fc55f0668c
#
_entry.id   422e5d544ab84e608e8466fc55f0668c
#
_cell.length_a   1.000
_cell.length_b   1.000
_cell.length_c   1.000
_cell.angle_alpha   90.00
_cell.angle_beta   90.00
_cell.angle_gamma   90.00
#
_symmetry.space_group_name_H-M   'P 1'
#
loop_
_entity.id
_entity.type
_entity.pdbx_description
1 polymer ?
#
loop_
_entity_poly.entity_id
_entity_poly.type
_entity_poly.pdbx_seq_one_letter_code
_entity_poly.pdbx_strand_id
1 'polypeptide(L)'
;VIASPADSTASRFAKINRAKYSDAIVQGDNDGIYLTNSHHLPVGADENWISHIKNADTFHKLSRAGAILHLWTGEAYSDPKALWSLMKKIIQQTSAQFIAFTKDFTYCQECSYTLNKRLDVCPICDSTDLIWYSRITGYYTAMVSWNDGKKAEARDRLYQTFKEQN
;
A
#
# COMPACT_ATOMS: atom_id res chain seq x y z
N VAL A 1 6.58 11.88 -18.44
CA VAL A 1 5.54 11.15 -17.70
C VAL A 1 6.02 10.97 -16.28
N ILE A 2 5.14 11.15 -15.33
CA ILE A 2 5.34 10.93 -13.89
C ILE A 2 4.15 10.13 -13.34
N ALA A 3 4.42 9.20 -12.45
CA ALA A 3 3.40 8.52 -11.66
C ALA A 3 3.06 9.36 -10.42
N SER A 4 2.03 10.20 -10.54
CA SER A 4 1.66 11.13 -9.48
C SER A 4 0.88 10.43 -8.35
N PRO A 5 1.25 10.59 -7.09
CA PRO A 5 0.46 10.09 -5.96
C PRO A 5 -0.88 10.85 -5.86
N ALA A 6 -1.94 10.14 -5.48
CA ALA A 6 -3.29 10.69 -5.39
C ALA A 6 -4.00 10.21 -4.13
N ASP A 7 -3.95 11.01 -3.06
CA ASP A 7 -4.58 10.65 -1.78
C ASP A 7 -6.10 10.82 -1.82
N SER A 8 -6.56 12.06 -2.01
CA SER A 8 -7.99 12.39 -2.07
C SER A 8 -8.57 12.32 -3.49
N THR A 9 -7.73 12.59 -4.49
CA THR A 9 -8.14 12.70 -5.89
C THR A 9 -8.68 11.37 -6.43
N ALA A 10 -8.08 10.24 -6.03
CA ALA A 10 -8.52 8.91 -6.44
C ALA A 10 -9.98 8.62 -6.05
N SER A 11 -10.38 8.96 -4.81
CA SER A 11 -11.76 8.80 -4.35
C SER A 11 -12.69 9.83 -5.01
N ARG A 12 -12.25 11.08 -5.14
CA ARG A 12 -13.05 12.13 -5.79
C ARG A 12 -13.37 11.78 -7.25
N PHE A 13 -12.38 11.33 -8.01
CA PHE A 13 -12.59 10.94 -9.41
C PHE A 13 -13.42 9.68 -9.54
N ALA A 14 -13.28 8.71 -8.63
CA ALA A 14 -14.15 7.55 -8.60
C ALA A 14 -15.62 7.95 -8.49
N LYS A 15 -15.96 8.88 -7.58
CA LYS A 15 -17.32 9.41 -7.39
C LYS A 15 -17.83 10.13 -8.64
N ILE A 16 -17.00 10.97 -9.27
CA ILE A 16 -17.34 11.69 -10.50
C ILE A 16 -17.57 10.72 -11.65
N ASN A 17 -16.68 9.74 -11.84
CA ASN A 17 -16.79 8.77 -12.92
C ASN A 17 -18.06 7.94 -12.77
N ARG A 18 -18.33 7.42 -11.57
CA ARG A 18 -19.55 6.63 -11.32
C ARG A 18 -20.84 7.40 -11.55
N ALA A 19 -20.80 8.72 -11.27
CA ALA A 19 -21.97 9.59 -11.52
C ALA A 19 -22.17 9.92 -13.00
N LYS A 20 -21.09 9.98 -13.80
CA LYS A 20 -21.15 10.38 -15.20
C LYS A 20 -21.26 9.20 -16.18
N TYR A 21 -20.71 8.06 -15.83
CA TYR A 21 -20.56 6.91 -16.70
C TYR A 21 -21.04 5.65 -15.97
N SER A 22 -22.13 5.04 -16.46
CA SER A 22 -22.75 3.86 -15.84
C SER A 22 -21.84 2.62 -15.82
N ASP A 23 -20.91 2.55 -16.74
CA ASP A 23 -19.94 1.47 -16.95
C ASP A 23 -18.55 1.77 -16.34
N ALA A 24 -18.41 2.87 -15.61
CA ALA A 24 -17.13 3.22 -14.99
C ALA A 24 -16.69 2.18 -13.96
N ILE A 25 -15.51 1.60 -14.19
CA ILE A 25 -14.88 0.66 -13.25
C ILE A 25 -14.28 1.46 -12.10
N VAL A 26 -14.78 1.24 -10.91
CA VAL A 26 -14.27 1.78 -9.65
C VAL A 26 -14.08 0.64 -8.64
N GLN A 27 -13.24 0.85 -7.65
CA GLN A 27 -12.97 -0.11 -6.58
C GLN A 27 -13.57 0.37 -5.26
N GLY A 28 -13.57 -0.51 -4.26
CA GLY A 28 -14.16 -0.26 -2.97
C GLY A 28 -15.63 -0.67 -2.92
N ASP A 29 -16.31 -0.22 -1.88
CA ASP A 29 -17.68 -0.60 -1.51
C ASP A 29 -18.56 0.62 -1.23
N ASN A 30 -19.72 0.39 -0.57
CA ASN A 30 -20.64 1.46 -0.20
C ASN A 30 -20.05 2.43 0.81
N ASP A 31 -19.07 2.03 1.61
CA ASP A 31 -18.41 2.85 2.61
C ASP A 31 -17.32 3.75 2.01
N GLY A 32 -16.84 3.41 0.81
CA GLY A 32 -15.86 4.23 0.11
C GLY A 32 -15.43 3.65 -1.23
N ILE A 33 -15.45 4.49 -2.26
CA ILE A 33 -14.99 4.12 -3.60
C ILE A 33 -13.72 4.88 -3.97
N TYR A 34 -12.87 4.22 -4.77
CA TYR A 34 -11.61 4.80 -5.22
C TYR A 34 -11.20 4.27 -6.61
N LEU A 35 -10.28 4.98 -7.25
CA LEU A 35 -9.54 4.49 -8.41
C LEU A 35 -8.17 4.00 -7.95
N THR A 36 -7.65 3.00 -8.65
CA THR A 36 -6.25 2.57 -8.44
C THR A 36 -5.30 3.73 -8.62
N ASN A 37 -4.35 3.85 -7.72
CA ASN A 37 -3.34 4.90 -7.81
C ASN A 37 -2.39 4.66 -8.98
N SER A 38 -2.20 5.70 -9.80
CA SER A 38 -1.18 5.74 -10.83
C SER A 38 -1.25 4.53 -11.79
N HIS A 39 -0.16 3.80 -11.94
CA HIS A 39 0.00 2.61 -12.79
C HIS A 39 -0.10 1.29 -12.03
N HIS A 40 -0.42 1.34 -10.74
CA HIS A 40 -0.49 0.14 -9.92
C HIS A 40 -1.66 -0.76 -10.31
N LEU A 41 -1.48 -2.06 -10.10
CA LEU A 41 -2.61 -2.98 -10.10
C LEU A 41 -3.56 -2.66 -8.93
N PRO A 42 -4.83 -3.06 -9.03
CA PRO A 42 -5.73 -3.01 -7.89
C PRO A 42 -5.10 -3.65 -6.67
N VAL A 43 -5.21 -3.00 -5.51
CA VAL A 43 -4.55 -3.45 -4.26
C VAL A 43 -5.07 -4.79 -3.75
N GLY A 44 -6.28 -5.18 -4.19
CA GLY A 44 -6.91 -6.48 -3.93
C GLY A 44 -6.72 -7.51 -5.06
N ALA A 45 -5.87 -7.22 -6.07
CA ALA A 45 -5.60 -8.19 -7.13
C ALA A 45 -4.82 -9.38 -6.55
N ASP A 46 -5.38 -10.58 -6.73
CA ASP A 46 -4.74 -11.84 -6.33
C ASP A 46 -3.61 -12.21 -7.31
N GLU A 47 -2.58 -11.39 -7.32
CA GLU A 47 -1.37 -11.64 -8.09
C GLU A 47 -0.18 -11.82 -7.15
N ASN A 48 0.70 -12.77 -7.52
CA ASN A 48 1.94 -12.91 -6.79
C ASN A 48 2.83 -11.68 -6.99
N TRP A 49 3.68 -11.41 -6.02
CA TRP A 49 4.56 -10.25 -6.01
C TRP A 49 5.48 -10.13 -7.23
N ILE A 50 5.83 -11.26 -7.89
CA ILE A 50 6.65 -11.24 -9.12
C ILE A 50 5.86 -10.64 -10.29
N SER A 51 4.60 -11.04 -10.46
CA SER A 51 3.71 -10.46 -11.48
C SER A 51 3.47 -8.98 -11.22
N HIS A 52 3.28 -8.60 -9.95
CA HIS A 52 3.12 -7.20 -9.56
C HIS A 52 4.35 -6.36 -9.95
N ILE A 53 5.56 -6.86 -9.69
CA ILE A 53 6.81 -6.19 -10.07
C ILE A 53 6.95 -6.09 -11.59
N LYS A 54 6.67 -7.17 -12.34
CA LYS A 54 6.75 -7.18 -13.80
C LYS A 54 5.78 -6.20 -14.45
N ASN A 55 4.57 -6.12 -13.95
CA ASN A 55 3.58 -5.15 -14.42
C ASN A 55 4.07 -3.71 -14.16
N ALA A 56 4.54 -3.41 -12.96
CA ALA A 56 5.09 -2.10 -12.62
C ALA A 56 6.30 -1.74 -13.48
N ASP A 57 7.19 -2.68 -13.78
CA ASP A 57 8.41 -2.46 -14.59
C ASP A 57 8.10 -1.87 -15.97
N THR A 58 7.01 -2.31 -16.60
CA THR A 58 6.58 -1.78 -17.90
C THR A 58 6.33 -0.29 -17.85
N PHE A 59 5.74 0.22 -16.78
CA PHE A 59 5.46 1.65 -16.59
C PHE A 59 6.67 2.43 -16.08
N HIS A 60 7.51 1.82 -15.24
CA HIS A 60 8.72 2.46 -14.73
C HIS A 60 9.67 2.88 -15.85
N LYS A 61 9.80 2.07 -16.91
CA LYS A 61 10.58 2.39 -18.11
C LYS A 61 10.12 3.67 -18.79
N LEU A 62 8.84 3.99 -18.68
CA LEU A 62 8.24 5.17 -19.32
C LEU A 62 8.21 6.40 -18.39
N SER A 63 8.34 6.18 -17.08
CA SER A 63 8.20 7.22 -16.05
C SER A 63 9.53 7.91 -15.75
N ARG A 64 9.93 8.85 -16.59
CA ARG A 64 11.23 9.56 -16.45
C ARG A 64 11.33 10.47 -15.22
N ALA A 65 10.21 10.86 -14.63
CA ALA A 65 10.17 11.79 -13.50
C ALA A 65 9.86 11.11 -12.15
N GLY A 66 9.89 9.79 -12.10
CA GLY A 66 9.74 8.99 -10.89
C GLY A 66 8.49 8.10 -10.87
N ALA A 67 8.65 6.93 -10.31
CA ALA A 67 7.60 5.96 -10.04
C ALA A 67 7.97 5.13 -8.82
N ILE A 68 7.01 4.82 -7.95
CA ILE A 68 7.20 4.01 -6.76
C ILE A 68 6.52 2.66 -6.96
N LEU A 69 7.26 1.58 -6.72
CA LEU A 69 6.71 0.25 -6.57
C LEU A 69 6.38 0.02 -5.10
N HIS A 70 5.10 -0.13 -4.77
CA HIS A 70 4.65 -0.48 -3.42
C HIS A 70 4.53 -1.99 -3.28
N LEU A 71 5.20 -2.55 -2.29
CA LEU A 71 5.05 -3.93 -1.85
C LEU A 71 4.48 -3.93 -0.43
N TRP A 72 3.23 -4.38 -0.30
CA TRP A 72 2.52 -4.43 0.97
C TRP A 72 2.92 -5.68 1.72
N THR A 73 3.68 -5.56 2.78
CA THR A 73 4.27 -6.71 3.48
C THR A 73 3.56 -7.07 4.78
N GLY A 74 2.66 -6.20 5.26
CA GLY A 74 1.89 -6.41 6.50
C GLY A 74 2.74 -6.46 7.75
N GLU A 75 3.59 -7.46 7.87
CA GLU A 75 4.48 -7.66 9.01
C GLU A 75 5.92 -7.23 8.71
N ALA A 76 6.70 -7.00 9.79
CA ALA A 76 8.12 -6.71 9.64
C ALA A 76 8.87 -7.95 9.13
N TYR A 77 9.81 -7.75 8.21
CA TYR A 77 10.74 -8.80 7.83
C TYR A 77 11.55 -9.24 9.04
N SER A 78 11.58 -10.54 9.25
CA SER A 78 12.40 -11.16 10.31
C SER A 78 13.88 -11.22 9.92
N ASP A 79 14.19 -11.26 8.63
CA ASP A 79 15.56 -11.32 8.13
C ASP A 79 15.90 -10.15 7.20
N PRO A 80 16.71 -9.17 7.67
CA PRO A 80 17.17 -8.06 6.84
C PRO A 80 18.03 -8.48 5.63
N LYS A 81 18.73 -9.63 5.70
CA LYS A 81 19.55 -10.12 4.59
C LYS A 81 18.68 -10.65 3.45
N ALA A 82 17.58 -11.33 3.77
CA ALA A 82 16.61 -11.78 2.77
C ALA A 82 15.98 -10.57 2.04
N LEU A 83 15.58 -9.54 2.80
CA LEU A 83 15.05 -8.29 2.23
C LEU A 83 16.07 -7.60 1.32
N TRP A 84 17.34 -7.50 1.75
CA TRP A 84 18.40 -6.93 0.95
C TRP A 84 18.66 -7.73 -0.35
N SER A 85 18.66 -9.06 -0.27
CA SER A 85 18.81 -9.94 -1.43
C SER A 85 17.66 -9.76 -2.43
N LEU A 86 16.43 -9.64 -1.93
CA LEU A 86 15.24 -9.35 -2.75
C LEU A 86 15.38 -7.99 -3.44
N MET A 87 15.73 -6.94 -2.72
CA MET A 87 15.97 -5.60 -3.28
C MET A 87 16.99 -5.64 -4.41
N LYS A 88 18.12 -6.28 -4.20
CA LYS A 88 19.16 -6.42 -5.23
C LYS A 88 18.60 -7.09 -6.49
N LYS A 89 17.87 -8.19 -6.35
CA LYS A 89 17.26 -8.90 -7.49
C LYS A 89 16.29 -7.99 -8.26
N ILE A 90 15.44 -7.25 -7.55
CA ILE A 90 14.49 -6.33 -8.20
C ILE A 90 15.26 -5.26 -8.98
N ILE A 91 16.22 -4.59 -8.36
CA ILE A 91 17.01 -3.52 -8.99
C ILE A 91 17.80 -4.02 -10.19
N GLN A 92 18.36 -5.23 -10.12
CA GLN A 92 19.16 -5.82 -11.21
C GLN A 92 18.32 -6.32 -12.39
N GLN A 93 17.07 -6.70 -12.16
CA GLN A 93 16.21 -7.36 -13.14
C GLN A 93 15.07 -6.49 -13.67
N THR A 94 14.90 -5.30 -13.13
CA THR A 94 13.83 -4.39 -13.48
C THR A 94 14.31 -2.94 -13.60
N SER A 95 13.46 -2.08 -14.12
CA SER A 95 13.66 -0.63 -14.18
C SER A 95 13.04 0.10 -12.97
N ALA A 96 12.79 -0.61 -11.87
CA ALA A 96 12.19 -0.03 -10.67
C ALA A 96 13.05 1.11 -10.14
N GLN A 97 12.48 2.32 -10.08
CA GLN A 97 13.19 3.53 -9.66
C GLN A 97 13.16 3.69 -8.14
N PHE A 98 12.00 3.45 -7.52
CA PHE A 98 11.81 3.43 -6.09
C PHE A 98 11.03 2.18 -5.69
N ILE A 99 11.45 1.54 -4.60
CA ILE A 99 10.78 0.37 -4.03
C ILE A 99 10.43 0.71 -2.59
N ALA A 100 9.15 0.58 -2.24
CA ALA A 100 8.66 0.80 -0.89
C ALA A 100 8.08 -0.49 -0.32
N PHE A 101 8.80 -1.11 0.61
CA PHE A 101 8.27 -2.17 1.44
C PHE A 101 7.43 -1.54 2.55
N THR A 102 6.13 -1.69 2.44
CA THR A 102 5.20 -1.05 3.36
C THR A 102 4.69 -2.05 4.38
N LYS A 103 4.94 -1.76 5.64
CA LYS A 103 4.33 -2.43 6.79
C LYS A 103 3.46 -1.46 7.54
N ASP A 104 2.46 -2.00 8.22
CA ASP A 104 1.67 -1.21 9.14
C ASP A 104 2.27 -1.25 10.55
N PHE A 105 1.99 -0.24 11.35
CA PHE A 105 2.34 -0.23 12.76
C PHE A 105 1.25 0.41 13.60
N THR A 106 1.25 0.05 14.89
CA THR A 106 0.31 0.58 15.88
C THR A 106 1.08 1.40 16.90
N TYR A 107 0.56 2.57 17.24
CA TYR A 107 1.05 3.42 18.33
C TYR A 107 0.03 3.42 19.45
N CYS A 108 0.46 3.11 20.66
CA CYS A 108 -0.37 3.20 21.86
C CYS A 108 -0.27 4.60 22.47
N GLN A 109 -1.41 5.26 22.65
CA GLN A 109 -1.43 6.61 23.20
C GLN A 109 -1.14 6.65 24.70
N GLU A 110 -1.48 5.56 25.43
CA GLU A 110 -1.26 5.49 26.86
C GLU A 110 0.21 5.28 27.26
N CYS A 111 0.86 4.25 26.71
CA CYS A 111 2.25 3.93 27.09
C CYS A 111 3.29 4.37 26.08
N SER A 112 2.87 5.04 24.98
CA SER A 112 3.74 5.51 23.89
C SER A 112 4.53 4.40 23.18
N TYR A 113 4.10 3.14 23.30
CA TYR A 113 4.76 2.02 22.67
C TYR A 113 4.36 1.89 21.21
N THR A 114 5.33 1.60 20.34
CA THR A 114 5.10 1.37 18.91
C THR A 114 5.27 -0.10 18.56
N LEU A 115 4.27 -0.67 17.91
CA LEU A 115 4.17 -2.08 17.55
C LEU A 115 4.24 -2.25 16.03
N ASN A 116 5.05 -3.17 15.56
CA ASN A 116 5.30 -3.39 14.13
C ASN A 116 4.21 -4.22 13.41
N LYS A 117 2.98 -4.14 13.87
CA LYS A 117 1.79 -4.76 13.26
C LYS A 117 0.54 -4.02 13.70
N ARG A 118 -0.61 -4.29 13.07
CA ARG A 118 -1.90 -3.81 13.56
C ARG A 118 -2.35 -4.65 14.74
N LEU A 119 -2.76 -3.99 15.81
CA LEU A 119 -3.32 -4.59 17.01
C LEU A 119 -4.50 -3.77 17.51
N ASP A 120 -5.46 -4.44 18.15
CA ASP A 120 -6.62 -3.81 18.77
C ASP A 120 -6.43 -3.59 20.27
N VAL A 121 -5.42 -4.23 20.85
CA VAL A 121 -5.08 -4.11 22.28
C VAL A 121 -3.55 -4.00 22.42
N CYS A 122 -3.10 -3.08 23.24
CA CYS A 122 -1.68 -2.92 23.53
C CYS A 122 -1.17 -4.08 24.41
N PRO A 123 -0.15 -4.84 24.01
CA PRO A 123 0.36 -5.96 24.81
C PRO A 123 1.23 -5.51 25.99
N ILE A 124 1.43 -4.22 26.20
CA ILE A 124 2.25 -3.67 27.28
C ILE A 124 1.38 -3.13 28.42
N CYS A 125 0.25 -2.46 28.09
CA CYS A 125 -0.59 -1.80 29.08
C CYS A 125 -2.09 -2.13 28.94
N ASP A 126 -2.43 -3.08 28.06
CA ASP A 126 -3.81 -3.54 27.77
C ASP A 126 -4.77 -2.43 27.30
N SER A 127 -4.26 -1.26 26.95
CA SER A 127 -5.05 -0.16 26.42
C SER A 127 -5.59 -0.48 25.03
N THR A 128 -6.80 -0.02 24.75
CA THR A 128 -7.43 -0.03 23.42
C THR A 128 -7.30 1.32 22.72
N ASP A 129 -6.69 2.33 23.36
CA ASP A 129 -6.44 3.64 22.75
C ASP A 129 -5.22 3.58 21.85
N LEU A 130 -5.45 3.06 20.64
CA LEU A 130 -4.43 2.73 19.66
C LEU A 130 -4.65 3.49 18.36
N ILE A 131 -3.55 3.96 17.76
CA ILE A 131 -3.57 4.57 16.44
C ILE A 131 -2.80 3.69 15.46
N TRP A 132 -3.46 3.28 14.39
CA TRP A 132 -2.83 2.57 13.29
C TRP A 132 -2.22 3.54 12.29
N TYR A 133 -1.01 3.24 11.85
CA TYR A 133 -0.29 3.98 10.82
C TYR A 133 0.02 3.09 9.64
N SER A 134 -0.17 3.63 8.45
CA SER A 134 0.23 2.99 7.20
C SER A 134 0.63 4.05 6.17
N ARG A 135 1.22 3.62 5.05
CA ARG A 135 1.44 4.54 3.92
C ARG A 135 0.13 4.83 3.23
N ILE A 136 -0.21 6.11 3.14
CA ILE A 136 -1.37 6.52 2.36
C ILE A 136 -1.05 6.48 0.85
N THR A 137 0.12 7.00 0.49
CA THR A 137 0.75 6.89 -0.83
C THR A 137 2.26 6.73 -0.63
N GLY A 138 3.04 7.80 -0.63
CA GLY A 138 4.49 7.79 -0.43
C GLY A 138 4.95 7.95 1.02
N TYR A 139 4.07 8.34 1.96
CA TYR A 139 4.41 8.66 3.35
C TYR A 139 3.42 8.05 4.34
N TYR A 140 3.86 7.91 5.60
CA TYR A 140 3.05 7.36 6.68
C TYR A 140 2.15 8.43 7.31
N THR A 141 0.90 8.07 7.55
CA THR A 141 -0.04 8.87 8.34
C THR A 141 -0.95 7.99 9.18
N ALA A 142 -1.56 8.59 10.21
CA ALA A 142 -2.57 7.92 11.02
C ALA A 142 -3.79 7.57 10.15
N MET A 143 -4.19 6.31 10.13
CA MET A 143 -5.28 5.83 9.26
C MET A 143 -6.64 6.41 9.65
N VAL A 144 -6.80 6.87 10.88
CA VAL A 144 -8.03 7.55 11.36
C VAL A 144 -8.32 8.81 10.54
N SER A 145 -7.30 9.53 10.08
CA SER A 145 -7.42 10.76 9.29
C SER A 145 -7.66 10.54 7.78
N TRP A 146 -7.65 9.29 7.32
CA TRP A 146 -7.82 9.00 5.89
C TRP A 146 -9.26 9.24 5.43
N ASN A 147 -9.40 9.66 4.18
CA ASN A 147 -10.72 9.73 3.55
C ASN A 147 -11.29 8.32 3.30
N ASP A 148 -12.61 8.23 3.09
CA ASP A 148 -13.32 6.95 2.98
C ASP A 148 -12.77 6.05 1.87
N GLY A 149 -12.43 6.61 0.70
CA GLY A 149 -11.83 5.85 -0.39
C GLY A 149 -10.45 5.27 -0.04
N LYS A 150 -9.65 5.99 0.75
CA LYS A 150 -8.37 5.47 1.23
C LYS A 150 -8.52 4.44 2.34
N LYS A 151 -9.54 4.56 3.18
CA LYS A 151 -9.91 3.54 4.15
C LYS A 151 -10.39 2.26 3.44
N ALA A 152 -11.21 2.40 2.39
CA ALA A 152 -11.62 1.27 1.55
C ALA A 152 -10.41 0.61 0.88
N GLU A 153 -9.55 1.37 0.23
CA GLU A 153 -8.30 0.85 -0.36
C GLU A 153 -7.47 0.07 0.67
N ALA A 154 -7.37 0.55 1.91
CA ALA A 154 -6.60 -0.12 2.95
C ALA A 154 -7.22 -1.45 3.41
N ARG A 155 -8.56 -1.58 3.35
CA ARG A 155 -9.27 -2.84 3.60
C ARG A 155 -9.03 -3.86 2.48
N ASP A 156 -8.98 -3.38 1.25
CA ASP A 156 -8.82 -4.21 0.06
C ASP A 156 -7.36 -4.67 -0.17
N ARG A 157 -6.39 -4.12 0.56
CA ARG A 157 -4.96 -4.46 0.39
C ARG A 157 -4.68 -5.91 0.69
N LEU A 158 -4.16 -6.62 -0.30
CA LEU A 158 -3.57 -7.94 -0.10
C LEU A 158 -2.10 -7.80 0.32
N TYR A 159 -1.80 -8.28 1.52
CA TYR A 159 -0.45 -8.27 2.05
C TYR A 159 0.33 -9.47 1.52
N GLN A 160 1.46 -9.19 0.90
CA GLN A 160 2.33 -10.20 0.33
C GLN A 160 3.15 -10.89 1.42
N THR A 161 3.09 -12.20 1.48
CA THR A 161 3.97 -13.00 2.31
C THR A 161 5.14 -13.52 1.48
N PHE A 162 6.34 -13.10 1.81
CA PHE A 162 7.56 -13.59 1.14
C PHE A 162 8.04 -14.86 1.86
N LYS A 163 7.32 -15.95 1.68
CA LYS A 163 7.84 -17.28 2.06
C LYS A 163 8.81 -17.69 0.99
N GLU A 164 10.02 -18.12 1.39
CA GLU A 164 10.93 -18.81 0.48
C GLU A 164 10.17 -19.99 -0.12
N GLN A 165 10.05 -19.99 -1.44
CA GLN A 165 9.67 -21.20 -2.16
C GLN A 165 10.90 -22.11 -2.12
N ASN A 166 10.84 -23.11 -1.24
CA ASN A 166 11.81 -24.22 -1.20
C ASN A 166 11.80 -24.97 -2.54
#